data_4977c2f7af7257a81e9bdadbb8857a9e
#
_entry.id   4977c2f7af7257a81e9bdadbb8857a9e
#
_cell.length_a   1.000
_cell.length_b   1.000
_cell.length_c   1.000
_cell.angle_alpha   90.00
_cell.angle_beta   90.00
_cell.angle_gamma   90.00
#
_symmetry.space_group_name_H-M   'P 1'
#
loop_
_entity.id
_entity.type
_entity.pdbx_description
1 polymer ?
#
loop_
_entity_poly.entity_id
_entity_poly.type
_entity_poly.pdbx_seq_one_letter_code
_entity_poly.pdbx_strand_id
1 'polypeptide(L)'
;VERLVARHLHRQAREDEDWPTFEEGVLRQRPVREALERMWPVLTPEDLVHDLFGSPALLRSAGREALSAQEQELLHRPRSRRVGEAPWTEPDLPLLDEASGRLGPPPVRAGRRRRRGADDPRRFELQRVMADVGDVDPQMRRDVLRHLEDGDGRDDAAEALDPRTRTYGHILADEAQDLSPMQLRMLARRCPGGSMTLVGDLGQASGPWAPDSWDAVLAHLPVRRPPTMTELSVNYRTPSEVMDLAAGVLAAATPGLAPPTSVRSANLDPLFTLAAAGSLAPAVARAAALEHEAVGDGKVAVICPSSLVADLRPVLPAVPEGAGVLDGPVALLDVGQAKGLEFDSVLLVEPAAIVAEGAGATGRRALYVAMTRTTRRLHIVHVGPLPPELLQADARMAG
;
A
#
# COMPACT_ATOMS: atom_id res chain seq x y z
N VAL A 1 20.26 -31.24 3.51
CA VAL A 1 19.48 -32.37 2.97
C VAL A 1 20.33 -33.20 2.03
N GLU A 2 20.95 -32.61 0.99
CA GLU A 2 21.79 -33.32 -0.01
C GLU A 2 22.84 -34.21 0.64
N ARG A 3 23.62 -33.65 1.57
CA ARG A 3 24.63 -34.41 2.32
C ARG A 3 24.07 -35.56 3.17
N LEU A 4 22.88 -35.40 3.73
CA LEU A 4 22.21 -36.44 4.51
C LEU A 4 21.74 -37.58 3.60
N VAL A 5 21.19 -37.28 2.44
CA VAL A 5 20.79 -38.26 1.44
C VAL A 5 22.01 -39.00 0.91
N ALA A 6 23.08 -38.25 0.54
CA ALA A 6 24.33 -38.88 0.07
C ALA A 6 24.95 -39.81 1.15
N ARG A 7 24.99 -39.40 2.43
CA ARG A 7 25.44 -40.27 3.54
C ARG A 7 24.59 -41.52 3.73
N HIS A 8 23.26 -41.39 3.53
CA HIS A 8 22.38 -42.55 3.61
C HIS A 8 22.67 -43.55 2.48
N LEU A 9 22.80 -43.03 1.26
CA LEU A 9 23.14 -43.86 0.09
C LEU A 9 24.53 -44.51 0.22
N HIS A 10 25.55 -43.80 0.70
CA HIS A 10 26.88 -44.34 0.95
C HIS A 10 26.84 -45.54 1.93
N ARG A 11 26.06 -45.41 3.02
CA ARG A 11 25.91 -46.51 3.99
C ARG A 11 25.20 -47.73 3.39
N GLN A 12 24.32 -47.54 2.40
CA GLN A 12 23.63 -48.65 1.74
C GLN A 12 24.45 -49.31 0.62
N ALA A 13 25.27 -48.52 -0.08
CA ALA A 13 26.02 -49.01 -1.22
C ALA A 13 27.14 -50.00 -0.86
N ARG A 14 27.62 -50.05 0.41
CA ARG A 14 28.74 -50.90 0.88
C ARG A 14 29.98 -50.76 0.01
N GLU A 15 30.25 -49.62 -0.56
CA GLU A 15 31.40 -49.37 -1.41
C GLU A 15 32.58 -48.88 -0.58
N ASP A 16 33.83 -49.29 -0.97
CA ASP A 16 35.10 -48.91 -0.35
C ASP A 16 35.54 -47.49 -0.84
N GLU A 17 34.70 -46.77 -1.53
CA GLU A 17 35.01 -45.43 -2.03
C GLU A 17 35.01 -44.41 -0.89
N ASP A 18 36.00 -43.52 -0.89
CA ASP A 18 36.11 -42.50 0.15
C ASP A 18 34.91 -41.53 0.08
N TRP A 19 34.47 -41.03 1.24
CA TRP A 19 33.26 -40.25 1.37
C TRP A 19 33.19 -39.01 0.45
N PRO A 20 34.24 -38.17 0.31
CA PRO A 20 34.19 -37.02 -0.56
C PRO A 20 33.93 -37.35 -2.03
N THR A 21 34.61 -38.39 -2.54
CA THR A 21 34.45 -38.84 -3.95
C THR A 21 33.06 -39.39 -4.20
N PHE A 22 32.54 -40.19 -3.27
CA PHE A 22 31.20 -40.73 -3.34
C PHE A 22 30.12 -39.62 -3.29
N GLU A 23 30.25 -38.66 -2.35
CA GLU A 23 29.32 -37.52 -2.23
C GLU A 23 29.23 -36.75 -3.55
N GLU A 24 30.38 -36.39 -4.11
CA GLU A 24 30.45 -35.63 -5.36
C GLU A 24 29.90 -36.45 -6.55
N GLY A 25 30.23 -37.73 -6.64
CA GLY A 25 29.77 -38.64 -7.69
C GLY A 25 28.25 -38.81 -7.67
N VAL A 26 27.66 -39.05 -6.49
CA VAL A 26 26.23 -39.27 -6.32
C VAL A 26 25.42 -37.99 -6.59
N LEU A 27 25.88 -36.86 -6.07
CA LEU A 27 25.19 -35.58 -6.25
C LEU A 27 25.25 -35.05 -7.69
N ARG A 28 26.22 -35.53 -8.50
CA ARG A 28 26.31 -35.23 -9.94
C ARG A 28 25.34 -36.06 -10.79
N GLN A 29 24.86 -37.20 -10.28
CA GLN A 29 23.95 -38.06 -11.03
C GLN A 29 22.59 -37.35 -11.29
N ARG A 30 22.16 -37.32 -12.55
CA ARG A 30 20.92 -36.66 -12.97
C ARG A 30 19.70 -37.19 -12.24
N PRO A 31 19.50 -38.53 -12.06
CA PRO A 31 18.33 -39.04 -11.34
C PRO A 31 18.30 -38.60 -9.87
N VAL A 32 19.46 -38.51 -9.20
CA VAL A 32 19.56 -38.08 -7.81
C VAL A 32 19.21 -36.61 -7.69
N ARG A 33 19.73 -35.76 -8.58
CA ARG A 33 19.38 -34.31 -8.60
C ARG A 33 17.90 -34.10 -8.87
N GLU A 34 17.33 -34.79 -9.85
CA GLU A 34 15.90 -34.70 -10.16
C GLU A 34 15.02 -35.18 -9.00
N ALA A 35 15.47 -36.19 -8.26
CA ALA A 35 14.79 -36.65 -7.05
C ALA A 35 14.89 -35.61 -5.92
N LEU A 36 16.07 -35.04 -5.69
CA LEU A 36 16.29 -33.99 -4.70
C LEU A 36 15.50 -32.72 -5.03
N GLU A 37 15.52 -32.28 -6.29
CA GLU A 37 14.74 -31.14 -6.77
C GLU A 37 13.22 -31.34 -6.59
N ARG A 38 12.73 -32.56 -6.76
CA ARG A 38 11.30 -32.90 -6.51
C ARG A 38 10.96 -32.94 -5.03
N MET A 39 11.87 -33.46 -4.19
CA MET A 39 11.66 -33.57 -2.74
C MET A 39 11.88 -32.23 -2.02
N TRP A 40 12.75 -31.39 -2.56
CA TRP A 40 13.13 -30.11 -1.99
C TRP A 40 13.32 -29.05 -3.10
N PRO A 41 12.23 -28.59 -3.70
CA PRO A 41 12.32 -27.61 -4.77
C PRO A 41 12.89 -26.28 -4.24
N VAL A 42 13.70 -25.62 -5.06
CA VAL A 42 14.07 -24.22 -4.80
C VAL A 42 12.86 -23.36 -5.11
N LEU A 43 12.26 -22.81 -4.08
CA LEU A 43 11.09 -21.95 -4.21
C LEU A 43 11.52 -20.49 -4.41
N THR A 44 10.82 -19.80 -5.31
CA THR A 44 10.80 -18.35 -5.34
C THR A 44 9.79 -17.80 -4.32
N PRO A 45 9.86 -16.53 -3.94
CA PRO A 45 8.83 -15.89 -3.12
C PRO A 45 7.42 -16.06 -3.71
N GLU A 46 7.33 -15.93 -5.03
CA GLU A 46 6.09 -16.09 -5.78
C GLU A 46 5.57 -17.53 -5.72
N ASP A 47 6.46 -18.55 -5.87
CA ASP A 47 6.08 -19.96 -5.72
C ASP A 47 5.54 -20.23 -4.32
N LEU A 48 6.24 -19.72 -3.28
CA LEU A 48 5.85 -19.94 -1.89
C LEU A 48 4.45 -19.38 -1.60
N VAL A 49 4.19 -18.12 -1.95
CA VAL A 49 2.91 -17.45 -1.68
C VAL A 49 1.78 -18.06 -2.54
N HIS A 50 2.07 -18.34 -3.82
CA HIS A 50 1.11 -18.98 -4.73
C HIS A 50 0.70 -20.37 -4.26
N ASP A 51 1.66 -21.19 -3.84
CA ASP A 51 1.39 -22.55 -3.36
C ASP A 51 0.66 -22.55 -2.01
N LEU A 52 1.06 -21.61 -1.10
CA LEU A 52 0.42 -21.45 0.20
C LEU A 52 -1.08 -21.09 0.04
N PHE A 53 -1.39 -20.07 -0.74
CA PHE A 53 -2.76 -19.61 -0.92
C PHE A 53 -3.56 -20.52 -1.85
N GLY A 54 -2.91 -21.22 -2.77
CA GLY A 54 -3.56 -22.17 -3.67
C GLY A 54 -3.87 -23.54 -3.04
N SER A 55 -3.48 -23.78 -1.78
CA SER A 55 -3.65 -25.07 -1.09
C SER A 55 -4.32 -24.92 0.27
N PRO A 56 -5.61 -25.33 0.40
CA PRO A 56 -6.28 -25.33 1.70
C PRO A 56 -5.53 -26.15 2.78
N ALA A 57 -4.80 -27.19 2.37
CA ALA A 57 -4.03 -28.01 3.30
C ALA A 57 -2.81 -27.25 3.85
N LEU A 58 -2.11 -26.50 3.00
CA LEU A 58 -0.98 -25.65 3.43
C LEU A 58 -1.46 -24.48 4.28
N LEU A 59 -2.57 -23.83 3.90
CA LEU A 59 -3.19 -22.78 4.70
C LEU A 59 -3.57 -23.28 6.10
N ARG A 60 -4.23 -24.44 6.21
CA ARG A 60 -4.54 -25.03 7.51
C ARG A 60 -3.29 -25.37 8.33
N SER A 61 -2.26 -25.88 7.68
CA SER A 61 -1.01 -26.23 8.37
C SER A 61 -0.28 -24.99 8.87
N ALA A 62 -0.15 -23.96 8.04
CA ALA A 62 0.56 -22.74 8.35
C ALA A 62 -0.23 -21.81 9.31
N GLY A 63 -1.56 -21.74 9.13
CA GLY A 63 -2.42 -20.85 9.91
C GLY A 63 -2.96 -21.46 11.21
N ARG A 64 -2.57 -22.68 11.58
CA ARG A 64 -3.18 -23.44 12.69
C ARG A 64 -3.31 -22.68 14.00
N GLU A 65 -2.32 -21.83 14.34
CA GLU A 65 -2.26 -21.08 15.60
C GLU A 65 -2.58 -19.59 15.45
N ALA A 66 -2.64 -19.09 14.20
CA ALA A 66 -2.72 -17.67 13.91
C ALA A 66 -4.01 -17.24 13.21
N LEU A 67 -4.69 -18.16 12.52
CA LEU A 67 -5.83 -17.84 11.66
C LEU A 67 -7.01 -18.76 11.98
N SER A 68 -8.20 -18.17 12.07
CA SER A 68 -9.47 -18.92 12.13
C SER A 68 -9.74 -19.66 10.81
N ALA A 69 -10.64 -20.63 10.84
CA ALA A 69 -11.04 -21.35 9.65
C ALA A 69 -11.64 -20.43 8.56
N GLN A 70 -12.39 -19.42 8.98
CA GLN A 70 -12.99 -18.42 8.08
C GLN A 70 -11.93 -17.55 7.41
N GLU A 71 -10.92 -17.10 8.15
CA GLU A 71 -9.81 -16.31 7.59
C GLU A 71 -8.96 -17.13 6.62
N GLN A 72 -8.75 -18.42 6.92
CA GLN A 72 -8.07 -19.34 6.00
C GLN A 72 -8.85 -19.53 4.69
N GLU A 73 -10.17 -19.62 4.76
CA GLU A 73 -11.04 -19.72 3.58
C GLU A 73 -10.99 -18.44 2.73
N LEU A 74 -11.00 -17.26 3.37
CA LEU A 74 -10.86 -15.96 2.69
C LEU A 74 -9.50 -15.79 2.00
N LEU A 75 -8.45 -16.36 2.56
CA LEU A 75 -7.10 -16.33 1.96
C LEU A 75 -6.93 -17.32 0.81
N HIS A 76 -7.79 -18.35 0.73
CA HIS A 76 -7.69 -19.36 -0.32
C HIS A 76 -8.01 -18.75 -1.69
N ARG A 77 -7.11 -18.97 -2.65
CA ARG A 77 -7.25 -18.51 -4.04
C ARG A 77 -7.14 -19.69 -5.01
N PRO A 78 -7.92 -19.70 -6.10
CA PRO A 78 -7.74 -20.69 -7.15
C PRO A 78 -6.31 -20.69 -7.68
N ARG A 79 -5.70 -21.86 -7.76
CA ARG A 79 -4.32 -21.99 -8.22
C ARG A 79 -4.23 -21.71 -9.72
N SER A 80 -3.40 -20.75 -10.12
CA SER A 80 -3.09 -20.49 -11.52
C SER A 80 -2.25 -21.63 -12.09
N ARG A 81 -2.31 -21.85 -13.41
CA ARG A 81 -1.50 -22.88 -14.08
C ARG A 81 0.00 -22.59 -13.97
N ARG A 82 0.37 -21.31 -13.98
CA ARG A 82 1.74 -20.83 -13.84
C ARG A 82 1.76 -19.70 -12.81
N VAL A 83 2.80 -19.63 -12.03
CA VAL A 83 2.98 -18.56 -11.02
C VAL A 83 2.97 -17.17 -11.64
N GLY A 84 3.55 -17.02 -12.85
CA GLY A 84 3.53 -15.75 -13.58
C GLY A 84 2.14 -15.29 -14.09
N GLU A 85 1.14 -16.17 -14.04
CA GLU A 85 -0.25 -15.87 -14.39
C GLU A 85 -1.10 -15.58 -13.14
N ALA A 86 -0.52 -15.64 -11.95
CA ALA A 86 -1.24 -15.37 -10.70
C ALA A 86 -1.69 -13.90 -10.67
N PRO A 87 -2.95 -13.62 -10.29
CA PRO A 87 -3.46 -12.26 -10.17
C PRO A 87 -2.94 -11.61 -8.88
N TRP A 88 -1.67 -11.19 -8.90
CA TRP A 88 -1.06 -10.49 -7.78
C TRP A 88 -1.76 -9.17 -7.51
N THR A 89 -1.95 -8.86 -6.25
CA THR A 89 -2.56 -7.63 -5.76
C THR A 89 -1.55 -6.81 -4.95
N GLU A 90 -1.85 -5.53 -4.73
CA GLU A 90 -0.99 -4.68 -3.91
C GLU A 90 -0.73 -5.26 -2.50
N PRO A 91 -1.73 -5.81 -1.77
CA PRO A 91 -1.51 -6.46 -0.48
C PRO A 91 -0.59 -7.68 -0.51
N ASP A 92 -0.34 -8.29 -1.68
CA ASP A 92 0.60 -9.40 -1.80
C ASP A 92 2.07 -8.98 -1.77
N LEU A 93 2.36 -7.72 -2.15
CA LEU A 93 3.74 -7.21 -2.24
C LEU A 93 4.53 -7.35 -0.93
N PRO A 94 4.01 -6.95 0.24
CA PRO A 94 4.70 -7.14 1.51
C PRO A 94 4.91 -8.61 1.87
N LEU A 95 4.02 -9.50 1.46
CA LEU A 95 4.15 -10.95 1.67
C LEU A 95 5.26 -11.55 0.81
N LEU A 96 5.34 -11.14 -0.45
CA LEU A 96 6.42 -11.52 -1.37
C LEU A 96 7.78 -11.01 -0.87
N ASP A 97 7.84 -9.79 -0.34
CA ASP A 97 9.04 -9.23 0.25
C ASP A 97 9.48 -10.00 1.52
N GLU A 98 8.53 -10.35 2.40
CA GLU A 98 8.81 -11.18 3.58
C GLU A 98 9.29 -12.57 3.16
N ALA A 99 8.64 -13.20 2.18
CA ALA A 99 9.04 -14.48 1.63
C ALA A 99 10.47 -14.43 1.05
N SER A 100 10.80 -13.36 0.31
CA SER A 100 12.14 -13.12 -0.21
C SER A 100 13.19 -13.02 0.91
N GLY A 101 12.87 -12.25 1.96
CA GLY A 101 13.76 -12.11 3.12
C GLY A 101 14.00 -13.42 3.87
N ARG A 102 13.02 -14.33 3.91
CA ARG A 102 13.11 -15.63 4.59
C ARG A 102 13.75 -16.72 3.74
N LEU A 103 13.51 -16.74 2.44
CA LEU A 103 14.10 -17.71 1.51
C LEU A 103 15.57 -17.39 1.23
N GLY A 104 15.93 -16.12 1.32
CA GLY A 104 17.25 -15.62 0.92
C GLY A 104 17.46 -15.61 -0.60
N PRO A 105 18.64 -15.21 -1.07
CA PRO A 105 18.93 -15.17 -2.49
C PRO A 105 18.88 -16.59 -3.10
N PRO A 106 18.35 -16.71 -4.34
CA PRO A 106 18.32 -18.01 -5.00
C PRO A 106 19.74 -18.56 -5.17
N PRO A 107 19.94 -19.88 -5.01
CA PRO A 107 21.25 -20.47 -5.16
C PRO A 107 21.77 -20.18 -6.57
N VAL A 108 22.97 -19.61 -6.65
CA VAL A 108 23.64 -19.32 -7.93
C VAL A 108 23.87 -20.66 -8.63
N ARG A 109 23.12 -20.94 -9.69
CA ARG A 109 23.37 -22.14 -10.52
C ARG A 109 24.77 -22.02 -11.13
N ALA A 110 25.70 -22.83 -10.66
CA ALA A 110 27.11 -22.90 -11.08
C ALA A 110 27.30 -23.30 -12.57
N GLY A 111 26.31 -23.10 -13.44
CA GLY A 111 26.29 -23.60 -14.82
C GLY A 111 26.18 -22.58 -15.95
N ARG A 112 26.03 -21.30 -15.66
CA ARG A 112 26.04 -20.25 -16.70
C ARG A 112 27.12 -19.20 -16.45
N ARG A 113 28.38 -19.61 -16.46
CA ARG A 113 29.43 -18.70 -16.93
C ARG A 113 29.16 -18.43 -18.41
N ARG A 114 28.25 -17.51 -18.71
CA ARG A 114 28.24 -16.88 -20.03
C ARG A 114 29.61 -16.23 -20.18
N ARG A 115 30.41 -16.74 -21.12
CA ARG A 115 31.54 -15.99 -21.67
C ARG A 115 30.93 -14.65 -22.14
N ARG A 116 31.11 -13.61 -21.32
CA ARG A 116 30.80 -12.24 -21.72
C ARG A 116 31.83 -11.88 -22.79
N GLY A 117 31.41 -11.97 -24.04
CA GLY A 117 32.13 -11.42 -25.17
C GLY A 117 32.03 -9.89 -25.15
N ALA A 118 32.76 -9.23 -26.06
CA ALA A 118 32.88 -7.80 -26.22
C ALA A 118 31.54 -7.05 -26.51
N ASP A 119 30.41 -7.78 -26.66
CA ASP A 119 29.10 -7.26 -27.04
C ASP A 119 28.11 -7.18 -25.84
N ASP A 120 28.56 -6.77 -24.64
CA ASP A 120 27.64 -6.54 -23.52
C ASP A 120 26.89 -5.21 -23.75
N PRO A 121 25.56 -5.22 -23.94
CA PRO A 121 24.76 -4.01 -24.17
C PRO A 121 24.96 -2.95 -23.07
N ARG A 122 25.30 -3.37 -21.85
CA ARG A 122 25.54 -2.47 -20.71
C ARG A 122 26.84 -1.66 -20.88
N ARG A 123 27.82 -2.21 -21.56
CA ARG A 123 29.06 -1.49 -21.88
C ARG A 123 28.79 -0.36 -22.89
N PHE A 124 27.87 -0.59 -23.80
CA PHE A 124 27.39 0.42 -24.76
C PHE A 124 26.57 1.50 -24.09
N GLU A 125 25.69 1.14 -23.17
CA GLU A 125 24.84 2.08 -22.44
C GLU A 125 25.66 2.94 -21.48
N LEU A 126 26.63 2.34 -20.77
CA LEU A 126 27.57 3.06 -19.91
C LEU A 126 28.49 4.01 -20.70
N GLN A 127 28.97 3.58 -21.86
CA GLN A 127 29.74 4.44 -22.77
C GLN A 127 28.89 5.61 -23.30
N ARG A 128 27.62 5.39 -23.56
CA ARG A 128 26.68 6.42 -23.98
C ARG A 128 26.38 7.42 -22.88
N VAL A 129 26.10 6.95 -21.64
CA VAL A 129 25.90 7.81 -20.47
C VAL A 129 27.17 8.61 -20.13
N MET A 130 28.36 8.00 -20.25
CA MET A 130 29.63 8.70 -20.04
C MET A 130 30.01 9.67 -21.19
N ALA A 131 29.43 9.50 -22.38
CA ALA A 131 29.60 10.43 -23.49
C ALA A 131 28.67 11.66 -23.35
N ASP A 132 27.49 11.48 -22.73
CA ASP A 132 26.51 12.56 -22.50
C ASP A 132 26.84 13.42 -21.26
N VAL A 133 27.63 12.89 -20.29
CA VAL A 133 28.15 13.66 -19.14
C VAL A 133 29.47 14.29 -19.53
N GLY A 134 29.42 15.49 -20.09
CA GLY A 134 30.60 16.25 -20.48
C GLY A 134 31.57 16.45 -19.30
N ASP A 135 32.87 16.39 -19.58
CA ASP A 135 34.01 16.74 -18.72
C ASP A 135 34.10 16.01 -17.36
N VAL A 136 34.09 14.69 -17.37
CA VAL A 136 34.51 13.88 -16.21
C VAL A 136 36.03 13.70 -16.26
N ASP A 137 36.69 14.02 -15.14
CA ASP A 137 38.12 13.83 -14.93
C ASP A 137 38.59 12.47 -15.47
N PRO A 138 39.61 12.41 -16.36
CA PRO A 138 40.12 11.18 -16.93
C PRO A 138 40.61 10.15 -15.89
N GLN A 139 40.89 10.60 -14.66
CA GLN A 139 41.29 9.75 -13.56
C GLN A 139 40.11 9.07 -12.91
N MET A 140 39.02 9.79 -12.69
CA MET A 140 37.75 9.27 -12.20
C MET A 140 37.13 8.26 -13.19
N ARG A 141 37.25 8.52 -14.48
CA ARG A 141 36.80 7.62 -15.55
C ARG A 141 37.57 6.30 -15.55
N ARG A 142 38.88 6.36 -15.31
CA ARG A 142 39.74 5.16 -15.18
C ARG A 142 39.44 4.35 -13.93
N ASP A 143 39.19 5.01 -12.80
CA ASP A 143 38.90 4.35 -11.54
C ASP A 143 37.54 3.67 -11.55
N VAL A 144 36.52 4.26 -12.17
CA VAL A 144 35.20 3.65 -12.38
C VAL A 144 35.30 2.45 -13.31
N LEU A 145 36.05 2.56 -14.43
CA LEU A 145 36.27 1.42 -15.34
C LEU A 145 37.06 0.30 -14.67
N ARG A 146 38.07 0.61 -13.88
CA ARG A 146 38.86 -0.39 -13.14
C ARG A 146 37.99 -1.09 -12.07
N HIS A 147 37.16 -0.38 -11.34
CA HIS A 147 36.22 -0.94 -10.36
C HIS A 147 35.19 -1.89 -11.01
N LEU A 148 34.82 -1.63 -12.27
CA LEU A 148 33.95 -2.48 -13.06
C LEU A 148 34.68 -3.68 -13.70
N GLU A 149 35.99 -3.58 -13.89
CA GLU A 149 36.83 -4.64 -14.47
C GLU A 149 37.38 -5.62 -13.41
N ASP A 150 37.63 -5.18 -12.18
CA ASP A 150 38.22 -5.96 -11.09
C ASP A 150 37.26 -6.94 -10.37
N GLY A 151 36.10 -7.18 -10.93
CA GLY A 151 35.37 -8.46 -10.81
C GLY A 151 34.77 -8.83 -9.46
N ASP A 152 35.03 -8.12 -8.37
CA ASP A 152 34.45 -8.40 -7.05
C ASP A 152 33.07 -7.76 -6.81
N GLY A 153 32.69 -6.82 -7.67
CA GLY A 153 31.37 -6.15 -7.63
C GLY A 153 30.28 -6.80 -8.49
N ARG A 154 30.46 -8.04 -8.97
CA ARG A 154 29.54 -8.66 -9.95
C ARG A 154 28.24 -9.18 -9.33
N ASP A 155 28.28 -9.60 -8.10
CA ASP A 155 27.08 -10.01 -7.38
C ASP A 155 26.36 -8.79 -6.80
N ASP A 156 27.09 -7.80 -6.30
CA ASP A 156 26.52 -6.54 -5.76
C ASP A 156 25.82 -5.70 -6.83
N ALA A 157 26.33 -5.67 -8.08
CA ALA A 157 25.71 -4.90 -9.15
C ALA A 157 24.43 -5.57 -9.70
N ALA A 158 24.34 -6.89 -9.69
CA ALA A 158 23.13 -7.63 -10.06
C ALA A 158 22.10 -7.56 -8.93
N GLU A 159 22.54 -7.57 -7.68
CA GLU A 159 21.73 -7.39 -6.48
C GLU A 159 21.22 -5.93 -6.35
N ALA A 160 22.07 -4.96 -6.70
CA ALA A 160 21.69 -3.54 -6.78
C ALA A 160 20.67 -3.21 -7.88
N LEU A 161 20.50 -4.09 -8.87
CA LEU A 161 19.51 -3.96 -9.95
C LEU A 161 18.19 -4.70 -9.65
N ASP A 162 18.15 -5.58 -8.65
CA ASP A 162 16.89 -6.18 -8.19
C ASP A 162 16.14 -5.18 -7.29
N PRO A 163 14.97 -4.68 -7.74
CA PRO A 163 14.18 -3.74 -6.94
C PRO A 163 13.85 -4.29 -5.54
N ARG A 164 13.87 -5.62 -5.36
CA ARG A 164 13.56 -6.30 -4.10
C ARG A 164 14.70 -6.22 -3.08
N THR A 165 15.94 -5.99 -3.50
CA THR A 165 17.11 -5.86 -2.60
C THR A 165 17.56 -4.41 -2.41
N ARG A 166 16.97 -3.48 -3.16
CA ARG A 166 17.34 -2.06 -3.10
C ARG A 166 17.11 -1.49 -1.71
N THR A 167 18.14 -0.82 -1.16
CA THR A 167 18.09 -0.13 0.13
C THR A 167 18.25 1.38 -0.05
N TYR A 168 17.78 2.12 0.96
CA TYR A 168 17.81 3.58 0.98
C TYR A 168 18.48 4.09 2.24
N GLY A 169 19.18 5.21 2.14
CA GLY A 169 19.79 5.90 3.28
C GLY A 169 18.74 6.57 4.19
N HIS A 170 17.63 7.01 3.60
CA HIS A 170 16.48 7.59 4.29
C HIS A 170 15.20 7.26 3.54
N ILE A 171 14.11 6.98 4.28
CA ILE A 171 12.77 6.77 3.73
C ILE A 171 11.84 7.85 4.31
N LEU A 172 11.11 8.53 3.42
CA LEU A 172 9.97 9.35 3.79
C LEU A 172 8.70 8.60 3.38
N ALA A 173 7.82 8.33 4.34
CA ALA A 173 6.54 7.71 4.11
C ALA A 173 5.43 8.68 4.50
N ASP A 174 4.60 9.02 3.53
CA ASP A 174 3.37 9.79 3.73
C ASP A 174 2.19 8.85 3.98
N GLU A 175 1.11 9.36 4.58
CA GLU A 175 -0.08 8.59 4.97
C GLU A 175 0.27 7.32 5.79
N ALA A 176 1.27 7.44 6.66
CA ALA A 176 1.84 6.29 7.37
C ALA A 176 0.84 5.56 8.27
N GLN A 177 -0.27 6.21 8.66
CA GLN A 177 -1.37 5.60 9.43
C GLN A 177 -2.14 4.53 8.63
N ASP A 178 -2.00 4.49 7.30
CA ASP A 178 -2.66 3.49 6.45
C ASP A 178 -1.76 2.31 6.09
N LEU A 179 -0.49 2.39 6.43
CA LEU A 179 0.44 1.30 6.17
C LEU A 179 0.14 0.11 7.10
N SER A 180 -0.04 -1.05 6.50
CA SER A 180 -0.15 -2.29 7.25
C SER A 180 1.15 -2.62 7.99
N PRO A 181 1.10 -3.42 9.07
CA PRO A 181 2.30 -3.90 9.77
C PRO A 181 3.33 -4.55 8.83
N MET A 182 2.86 -5.27 7.82
CA MET A 182 3.75 -5.91 6.84
C MET A 182 4.40 -4.92 5.87
N GLN A 183 3.69 -3.85 5.47
CA GLN A 183 4.26 -2.75 4.69
C GLN A 183 5.32 -1.99 5.49
N LEU A 184 5.05 -1.71 6.77
CA LEU A 184 6.04 -1.09 7.67
C LEU A 184 7.30 -1.95 7.79
N ARG A 185 7.18 -3.27 7.94
CA ARG A 185 8.32 -4.20 7.94
C ARG A 185 9.08 -4.21 6.61
N MET A 186 8.37 -4.16 5.50
CA MET A 186 8.98 -4.06 4.17
C MET A 186 9.81 -2.77 4.05
N LEU A 187 9.27 -1.62 4.47
CA LEU A 187 10.01 -0.35 4.50
C LEU A 187 11.23 -0.43 5.43
N ALA A 188 11.08 -1.04 6.61
CA ALA A 188 12.18 -1.24 7.55
C ALA A 188 13.35 -2.02 6.94
N ARG A 189 13.08 -3.07 6.16
CA ARG A 189 14.12 -3.82 5.43
C ARG A 189 14.82 -2.97 4.37
N ARG A 190 14.10 -2.04 3.75
CA ARG A 190 14.65 -1.12 2.74
C ARG A 190 15.50 0.00 3.34
N CYS A 191 15.43 0.20 4.66
CA CYS A 191 16.22 1.22 5.37
C CYS A 191 17.05 0.61 6.51
N PRO A 192 18.14 -0.10 6.23
CA PRO A 192 18.94 -0.77 7.26
C PRO A 192 19.51 0.20 8.29
N GLY A 193 19.75 1.47 7.91
CA GLY A 193 20.18 2.54 8.81
C GLY A 193 19.10 2.98 9.80
N GLY A 194 17.83 2.66 9.55
CA GLY A 194 16.69 3.05 10.37
C GLY A 194 16.35 4.55 10.30
N SER A 195 16.88 5.28 9.31
CA SER A 195 16.59 6.71 9.14
C SER A 195 15.30 6.89 8.36
N MET A 196 14.20 7.24 9.06
CA MET A 196 12.87 7.36 8.46
C MET A 196 12.17 8.62 8.93
N THR A 197 11.37 9.21 8.05
CA THR A 197 10.38 10.24 8.38
C THR A 197 9.00 9.70 8.02
N LEU A 198 8.14 9.60 9.02
CA LEU A 198 6.75 9.19 8.82
C LEU A 198 5.86 10.42 8.99
N VAL A 199 4.99 10.63 8.02
CA VAL A 199 3.98 11.69 8.04
C VAL A 199 2.62 11.03 7.96
N GLY A 200 1.63 11.55 8.69
CA GLY A 200 0.29 11.01 8.66
C GLY A 200 -0.64 11.63 9.70
N ASP A 201 -1.89 11.23 9.65
CA ASP A 201 -2.95 11.69 10.53
C ASP A 201 -3.75 10.47 11.06
N LEU A 202 -3.65 10.19 12.37
CA LEU A 202 -4.39 9.08 13.00
C LEU A 202 -5.91 9.26 12.90
N GLY A 203 -6.39 10.50 12.83
CA GLY A 203 -7.81 10.80 12.61
C GLY A 203 -8.31 10.40 11.22
N GLN A 204 -7.42 10.22 10.26
CA GLN A 204 -7.70 9.78 8.89
C GLN A 204 -7.38 8.31 8.63
N ALA A 205 -6.98 7.55 9.66
CA ALA A 205 -6.70 6.12 9.53
C ALA A 205 -7.97 5.34 9.14
N SER A 206 -7.94 4.60 8.05
CA SER A 206 -9.14 3.99 7.46
C SER A 206 -9.05 2.49 7.20
N GLY A 207 -7.87 1.88 7.26
CA GLY A 207 -7.70 0.45 7.02
C GLY A 207 -8.16 -0.44 8.19
N PRO A 208 -8.30 -1.75 7.98
CA PRO A 208 -8.65 -2.70 9.05
C PRO A 208 -7.56 -2.81 10.13
N TRP A 209 -6.39 -2.29 9.86
CA TRP A 209 -5.23 -2.18 10.77
C TRP A 209 -5.02 -0.76 11.28
N ALA A 210 -6.03 0.12 11.17
CA ALA A 210 -5.93 1.52 11.57
C ALA A 210 -5.38 1.64 13.00
N PRO A 211 -4.21 2.25 13.21
CA PRO A 211 -3.59 2.37 14.52
C PRO A 211 -4.33 3.38 15.40
N ASP A 212 -4.32 3.14 16.71
CA ASP A 212 -4.87 4.08 17.69
C ASP A 212 -3.81 5.06 18.23
N SER A 213 -2.54 4.81 17.93
CA SER A 213 -1.42 5.65 18.36
C SER A 213 -0.21 5.52 17.43
N TRP A 214 0.66 6.52 17.45
CA TRP A 214 1.95 6.45 16.77
C TRP A 214 2.86 5.36 17.35
N ASP A 215 2.74 5.05 18.64
CA ASP A 215 3.49 3.95 19.25
C ASP A 215 3.13 2.59 18.62
N ALA A 216 1.87 2.39 18.26
CA ALA A 216 1.44 1.19 17.54
C ALA A 216 2.07 1.10 16.14
N VAL A 217 2.22 2.21 15.42
CA VAL A 217 2.94 2.26 14.14
C VAL A 217 4.43 1.96 14.34
N LEU A 218 5.05 2.61 15.31
CA LEU A 218 6.48 2.49 15.59
C LEU A 218 6.87 1.10 16.09
N ALA A 219 5.97 0.36 16.74
CA ALA A 219 6.21 -1.01 17.18
C ALA A 219 6.59 -1.99 16.04
N HIS A 220 6.27 -1.65 14.79
CA HIS A 220 6.60 -2.44 13.61
C HIS A 220 7.91 -2.03 12.92
N LEU A 221 8.59 -1.04 13.46
CA LEU A 221 9.84 -0.48 12.91
C LEU A 221 11.04 -0.75 13.83
N PRO A 222 12.27 -0.86 13.30
CA PRO A 222 13.47 -1.05 14.10
C PRO A 222 13.90 0.26 14.75
N VAL A 223 13.18 0.72 15.76
CA VAL A 223 13.49 1.95 16.48
C VAL A 223 14.75 1.76 17.33
N ARG A 224 15.87 2.35 16.91
CA ARG A 224 17.16 2.29 17.62
C ARG A 224 17.37 3.46 18.58
N ARG A 225 16.67 4.56 18.36
CA ARG A 225 16.71 5.79 19.18
C ARG A 225 15.28 6.29 19.33
N PRO A 226 14.93 6.95 20.43
CA PRO A 226 13.62 7.57 20.57
C PRO A 226 13.33 8.46 19.35
N PRO A 227 12.14 8.32 18.73
CA PRO A 227 11.75 9.16 17.60
C PRO A 227 11.51 10.60 18.09
N THR A 228 11.79 11.57 17.21
CA THR A 228 11.33 12.94 17.40
C THR A 228 9.90 13.03 16.90
N MET A 229 8.97 13.41 17.75
CA MET A 229 7.57 13.62 17.40
C MET A 229 7.34 15.12 17.22
N THR A 230 6.69 15.48 16.11
CA THR A 230 6.27 16.85 15.83
C THR A 230 4.81 16.83 15.40
N GLU A 231 3.98 17.62 16.07
CA GLU A 231 2.56 17.74 15.74
C GLU A 231 2.31 19.04 14.98
N LEU A 232 1.57 18.93 13.87
CA LEU A 232 1.11 20.06 13.07
C LEU A 232 -0.32 20.38 13.48
N SER A 233 -0.51 21.39 14.32
CA SER A 233 -1.80 21.76 14.91
C SER A 233 -2.54 22.85 14.14
N VAL A 234 -1.97 23.38 13.06
CA VAL A 234 -2.57 24.45 12.25
C VAL A 234 -3.02 23.94 10.90
N ASN A 235 -4.30 24.11 10.59
CA ASN A 235 -4.89 23.81 9.30
C ASN A 235 -5.20 25.12 8.55
N TYR A 236 -4.66 25.29 7.36
CA TYR A 236 -4.90 26.41 6.46
C TYR A 236 -5.64 26.02 5.17
N ARG A 237 -6.03 24.75 5.05
CA ARG A 237 -6.70 24.17 3.89
C ARG A 237 -8.21 24.19 4.04
N THR A 238 -8.73 23.51 5.06
CA THR A 238 -10.17 23.38 5.32
C THR A 238 -10.66 24.60 6.09
N PRO A 239 -11.77 25.23 5.71
CA PRO A 239 -12.35 26.35 6.44
C PRO A 239 -12.72 26.01 7.89
N SER A 240 -12.66 27.01 8.78
CA SER A 240 -13.00 26.86 10.20
C SER A 240 -14.42 26.31 10.40
N GLU A 241 -15.39 26.77 9.61
CA GLU A 241 -16.80 26.37 9.72
C GLU A 241 -16.98 24.87 9.44
N VAL A 242 -16.20 24.32 8.52
CA VAL A 242 -16.17 22.87 8.23
C VAL A 242 -15.41 22.12 9.30
N MET A 243 -14.25 22.66 9.75
CA MET A 243 -13.44 22.02 10.79
C MET A 243 -14.15 21.94 12.14
N ASP A 244 -14.90 22.98 12.51
CA ASP A 244 -15.68 22.98 13.75
C ASP A 244 -16.76 21.87 13.74
N LEU A 245 -17.38 21.63 12.58
CA LEU A 245 -18.31 20.52 12.39
C LEU A 245 -17.59 19.17 12.44
N ALA A 246 -16.47 19.05 11.71
CA ALA A 246 -15.68 17.82 11.63
C ALA A 246 -15.01 17.44 12.96
N ALA A 247 -14.70 18.43 13.82
CA ALA A 247 -14.14 18.22 15.14
C ALA A 247 -15.03 17.35 16.04
N GLY A 248 -16.35 17.50 15.96
CA GLY A 248 -17.31 16.66 16.67
C GLY A 248 -17.23 15.19 16.24
N VAL A 249 -17.08 14.96 14.93
CA VAL A 249 -16.94 13.62 14.36
C VAL A 249 -15.60 13.01 14.76
N LEU A 250 -14.50 13.78 14.72
CA LEU A 250 -13.17 13.33 15.14
C LEU A 250 -13.14 12.94 16.62
N ALA A 251 -13.72 13.77 17.50
CA ALA A 251 -13.78 13.48 18.92
C ALA A 251 -14.52 12.17 19.24
N ALA A 252 -15.58 11.86 18.48
CA ALA A 252 -16.32 10.61 18.60
C ALA A 252 -15.59 9.41 17.97
N ALA A 253 -14.75 9.65 16.95
CA ALA A 253 -13.97 8.62 16.27
C ALA A 253 -12.69 8.23 17.02
N THR A 254 -11.99 9.23 17.57
CA THR A 254 -10.68 9.08 18.20
C THR A 254 -10.63 9.96 19.45
N PRO A 255 -11.20 9.52 20.56
CA PRO A 255 -11.15 10.25 21.82
C PRO A 255 -9.69 10.51 22.23
N GLY A 256 -9.35 11.76 22.51
CA GLY A 256 -7.99 12.16 22.89
C GLY A 256 -7.12 12.74 21.77
N LEU A 257 -7.55 12.66 20.51
CA LEU A 257 -6.91 13.39 19.41
C LEU A 257 -7.54 14.78 19.30
N ALA A 258 -6.71 15.83 19.46
CA ALA A 258 -7.17 17.19 19.27
C ALA A 258 -7.31 17.53 17.79
N PRO A 259 -8.43 18.13 17.35
CA PRO A 259 -8.55 18.59 15.98
C PRO A 259 -7.59 19.76 15.71
N PRO A 260 -7.00 19.87 14.50
CA PRO A 260 -6.18 21.02 14.17
C PRO A 260 -7.02 22.29 14.11
N THR A 261 -6.44 23.43 14.50
CA THR A 261 -7.09 24.74 14.45
C THR A 261 -7.03 25.30 13.03
N SER A 262 -8.17 25.57 12.42
CA SER A 262 -8.19 26.23 11.12
C SER A 262 -7.98 27.75 11.27
N VAL A 263 -7.06 28.29 10.45
CA VAL A 263 -6.78 29.73 10.39
C VAL A 263 -7.50 30.43 9.24
N ARG A 264 -8.27 29.68 8.44
CA ARG A 264 -9.01 30.16 7.29
C ARG A 264 -10.50 30.05 7.53
N SER A 265 -11.25 31.09 7.24
CA SER A 265 -12.71 31.09 7.17
C SER A 265 -13.16 31.20 5.71
N ALA A 266 -14.18 30.49 5.33
CA ALA A 266 -14.88 30.66 4.05
C ALA A 266 -16.03 31.69 4.17
N ASN A 267 -16.40 32.09 5.39
CA ASN A 267 -17.61 32.88 5.70
C ASN A 267 -18.88 32.25 5.14
N LEU A 268 -18.92 30.91 5.10
CA LEU A 268 -20.00 30.11 4.57
C LEU A 268 -20.17 28.88 5.48
N ASP A 269 -21.31 28.80 6.10
CA ASP A 269 -21.67 27.64 6.89
C ASP A 269 -21.93 26.40 6.00
N PRO A 270 -21.65 25.17 6.47
CA PRO A 270 -22.03 23.95 5.77
C PRO A 270 -23.54 23.90 5.48
N LEU A 271 -23.90 23.55 4.26
CA LEU A 271 -25.31 23.44 3.85
C LEU A 271 -25.84 22.03 4.16
N PHE A 272 -27.12 21.97 4.55
CA PHE A 272 -27.83 20.71 4.77
C PHE A 272 -29.08 20.66 3.88
N THR A 273 -29.30 19.53 3.22
CA THR A 273 -30.50 19.28 2.41
C THR A 273 -31.11 17.94 2.82
N LEU A 274 -32.27 18.02 3.47
CA LEU A 274 -33.09 16.83 3.74
C LEU A 274 -33.92 16.53 2.48
N ALA A 275 -33.67 15.41 1.84
CA ALA A 275 -34.44 14.96 0.69
C ALA A 275 -35.60 14.06 1.13
N ALA A 276 -36.71 14.11 0.38
CA ALA A 276 -37.84 13.21 0.63
C ALA A 276 -37.45 11.73 0.33
N ALA A 277 -38.13 10.81 0.96
CA ALA A 277 -37.92 9.37 0.69
C ALA A 277 -38.09 9.08 -0.82
N GLY A 278 -37.16 8.36 -1.40
CA GLY A 278 -37.14 8.03 -2.85
C GLY A 278 -36.70 9.15 -3.78
N SER A 279 -36.32 10.34 -3.26
CA SER A 279 -35.84 11.48 -4.06
C SER A 279 -34.39 11.85 -3.83
N LEU A 280 -33.57 10.94 -3.27
CA LEU A 280 -32.17 11.18 -3.03
C LEU A 280 -31.39 11.53 -4.32
N ALA A 281 -31.49 10.69 -5.36
CA ALA A 281 -30.77 10.91 -6.60
C ALA A 281 -31.10 12.24 -7.30
N PRO A 282 -32.38 12.65 -7.46
CA PRO A 282 -32.70 13.98 -7.95
C PRO A 282 -32.24 15.13 -7.04
N ALA A 283 -32.22 14.94 -5.73
CA ALA A 283 -31.71 15.94 -4.79
C ALA A 283 -30.19 16.13 -4.93
N VAL A 284 -29.44 15.04 -5.02
CA VAL A 284 -28.00 15.05 -5.27
C VAL A 284 -27.65 15.71 -6.59
N ALA A 285 -28.39 15.39 -7.68
CA ALA A 285 -28.18 16.02 -8.98
C ALA A 285 -28.36 17.54 -8.93
N ARG A 286 -29.41 18.01 -8.27
CA ARG A 286 -29.68 19.47 -8.10
C ARG A 286 -28.58 20.11 -7.24
N ALA A 287 -28.22 19.49 -6.12
CA ALA A 287 -27.18 20.01 -5.24
C ALA A 287 -25.83 20.07 -5.94
N ALA A 288 -25.45 19.04 -6.72
CA ALA A 288 -24.22 19.04 -7.49
C ALA A 288 -24.17 20.17 -8.55
N ALA A 289 -25.30 20.44 -9.22
CA ALA A 289 -25.38 21.54 -10.16
C ALA A 289 -25.23 22.91 -9.46
N LEU A 290 -25.87 23.10 -8.31
CA LEU A 290 -25.76 24.32 -7.51
C LEU A 290 -24.33 24.54 -6.99
N GLU A 291 -23.70 23.50 -6.52
CA GLU A 291 -22.31 23.60 -6.04
C GLU A 291 -21.34 23.87 -7.19
N HIS A 292 -21.54 23.27 -8.36
CA HIS A 292 -20.72 23.55 -9.54
C HIS A 292 -20.88 25.01 -10.00
N GLU A 293 -22.10 25.53 -10.05
CA GLU A 293 -22.34 26.94 -10.35
C GLU A 293 -21.65 27.87 -9.31
N ALA A 294 -21.73 27.50 -8.03
CA ALA A 294 -21.17 28.30 -6.93
C ALA A 294 -19.64 28.34 -6.92
N VAL A 295 -18.94 27.29 -7.39
CA VAL A 295 -17.46 27.24 -7.45
C VAL A 295 -16.89 27.66 -8.80
N GLY A 296 -17.74 27.78 -9.85
CA GLY A 296 -17.32 28.15 -11.21
C GLY A 296 -16.35 27.15 -11.83
N ASP A 297 -15.11 27.57 -12.10
CA ASP A 297 -14.07 26.70 -12.65
C ASP A 297 -13.48 25.71 -11.62
N GLY A 298 -13.95 25.75 -10.37
CA GLY A 298 -13.52 24.86 -9.30
C GLY A 298 -14.06 23.43 -9.48
N LYS A 299 -13.52 22.51 -8.68
CA LYS A 299 -13.90 21.10 -8.68
C LYS A 299 -14.91 20.77 -7.58
N VAL A 300 -15.93 20.01 -7.94
CA VAL A 300 -16.93 19.47 -7.01
C VAL A 300 -16.72 17.97 -6.86
N ALA A 301 -16.64 17.48 -5.63
CA ALA A 301 -16.72 16.05 -5.36
C ALA A 301 -18.06 15.68 -4.75
N VAL A 302 -18.75 14.73 -5.34
CA VAL A 302 -19.88 14.02 -4.72
C VAL A 302 -19.29 12.81 -4.02
N ILE A 303 -19.22 12.85 -2.68
CA ILE A 303 -18.70 11.75 -1.86
C ILE A 303 -19.87 11.02 -1.22
N CYS A 304 -19.99 9.74 -1.48
CA CYS A 304 -21.11 8.92 -1.04
C CYS A 304 -20.64 7.55 -0.51
N PRO A 305 -21.50 6.80 0.18
CA PRO A 305 -21.27 5.39 0.46
C PRO A 305 -20.96 4.61 -0.82
N SER A 306 -20.07 3.62 -0.74
CA SER A 306 -19.71 2.78 -1.90
C SER A 306 -20.90 2.08 -2.54
N SER A 307 -21.90 1.72 -1.72
CA SER A 307 -23.18 1.12 -2.15
C SER A 307 -24.03 2.03 -3.02
N LEU A 308 -23.87 3.37 -2.96
CA LEU A 308 -24.67 4.33 -3.70
C LEU A 308 -24.00 4.85 -4.99
N VAL A 309 -22.74 4.54 -5.22
CA VAL A 309 -21.97 5.04 -6.38
C VAL A 309 -22.67 4.66 -7.71
N ALA A 310 -23.12 3.40 -7.83
CA ALA A 310 -23.81 2.93 -9.03
C ALA A 310 -25.14 3.64 -9.29
N ASP A 311 -25.90 3.94 -8.25
CA ASP A 311 -27.22 4.56 -8.33
C ASP A 311 -27.14 6.07 -8.61
N LEU A 312 -26.09 6.73 -8.14
CA LEU A 312 -25.91 8.18 -8.33
C LEU A 312 -25.25 8.55 -9.64
N ARG A 313 -24.46 7.64 -10.22
CA ARG A 313 -23.74 7.88 -11.49
C ARG A 313 -24.65 8.34 -12.64
N PRO A 314 -25.82 7.72 -12.91
CA PRO A 314 -26.67 8.10 -14.04
C PRO A 314 -27.31 9.50 -13.93
N VAL A 315 -27.41 10.04 -12.72
CA VAL A 315 -28.10 11.33 -12.47
C VAL A 315 -27.15 12.52 -12.40
N LEU A 316 -25.83 12.27 -12.38
CA LEU A 316 -24.81 13.30 -12.37
C LEU A 316 -24.37 13.64 -13.81
N PRO A 317 -24.03 14.92 -14.10
CA PRO A 317 -23.49 15.28 -15.40
C PRO A 317 -22.22 14.50 -15.69
N ALA A 318 -22.04 14.07 -16.93
CA ALA A 318 -21.03 13.14 -17.45
C ALA A 318 -19.76 13.02 -16.54
N VAL A 319 -19.84 12.13 -15.55
CA VAL A 319 -18.70 11.81 -14.68
C VAL A 319 -17.86 10.77 -15.42
N PRO A 320 -16.62 11.09 -15.77
CA PRO A 320 -15.73 10.13 -16.41
C PRO A 320 -15.53 8.87 -15.54
N GLU A 321 -15.24 7.74 -16.17
CA GLU A 321 -14.94 6.48 -15.45
C GLU A 321 -13.44 6.21 -15.35
N GLY A 322 -13.04 5.46 -14.34
CA GLY A 322 -11.66 5.01 -14.15
C GLY A 322 -10.68 6.14 -13.88
N ALA A 323 -9.53 6.12 -14.55
CA ALA A 323 -8.45 7.08 -14.32
C ALA A 323 -8.82 8.53 -14.65
N GLY A 324 -9.90 8.73 -15.46
CA GLY A 324 -10.40 10.07 -15.84
C GLY A 324 -11.43 10.65 -14.88
N VAL A 325 -11.76 10.03 -13.76
CA VAL A 325 -12.82 10.48 -12.84
C VAL A 325 -12.62 11.92 -12.33
N LEU A 326 -11.39 12.39 -12.30
CA LEU A 326 -11.02 13.75 -11.88
C LEU A 326 -10.94 14.76 -13.04
N ASP A 327 -11.12 14.35 -14.30
CA ASP A 327 -11.00 15.26 -15.45
C ASP A 327 -12.26 16.12 -15.62
N GLY A 328 -13.41 15.66 -15.11
CA GLY A 328 -14.67 16.42 -15.13
C GLY A 328 -14.74 17.51 -14.06
N PRO A 329 -15.72 18.44 -14.19
CA PRO A 329 -15.98 19.46 -13.17
C PRO A 329 -16.61 18.88 -11.91
N VAL A 330 -17.30 17.74 -12.03
CA VAL A 330 -17.92 16.99 -10.93
C VAL A 330 -17.33 15.58 -10.91
N ALA A 331 -16.79 15.16 -9.79
CA ALA A 331 -16.32 13.82 -9.54
C ALA A 331 -17.28 13.05 -8.62
N LEU A 332 -17.56 11.78 -8.91
CA LEU A 332 -18.31 10.89 -8.03
C LEU A 332 -17.38 9.85 -7.43
N LEU A 333 -17.25 9.85 -6.12
CA LEU A 333 -16.24 9.09 -5.38
C LEU A 333 -16.87 8.42 -4.16
N ASP A 334 -16.37 7.25 -3.81
CA ASP A 334 -16.48 6.78 -2.44
C ASP A 334 -15.41 7.43 -1.55
N VAL A 335 -15.50 7.22 -0.22
CA VAL A 335 -14.58 7.86 0.72
C VAL A 335 -13.13 7.40 0.52
N GLY A 336 -12.93 6.12 0.16
CA GLY A 336 -11.60 5.57 -0.10
C GLY A 336 -10.92 6.24 -1.30
N GLN A 337 -11.69 6.46 -2.37
CA GLN A 337 -11.23 7.15 -3.59
C GLN A 337 -10.98 8.65 -3.36
N ALA A 338 -11.72 9.28 -2.44
CA ALA A 338 -11.57 10.70 -2.12
C ALA A 338 -10.35 10.97 -1.21
N LYS A 339 -9.78 9.96 -0.60
CA LYS A 339 -8.64 10.11 0.31
C LYS A 339 -7.41 10.66 -0.42
N GLY A 340 -6.73 11.62 0.22
CA GLY A 340 -5.57 12.32 -0.38
C GLY A 340 -5.92 13.35 -1.45
N LEU A 341 -7.19 13.46 -1.85
CA LEU A 341 -7.67 14.44 -2.82
C LEU A 341 -8.27 15.67 -2.13
N GLU A 342 -8.41 16.77 -2.88
CA GLU A 342 -8.98 18.04 -2.42
C GLU A 342 -9.87 18.65 -3.49
N PHE A 343 -10.96 19.29 -3.04
CA PHE A 343 -11.96 19.84 -3.92
C PHE A 343 -12.43 21.22 -3.41
N ASP A 344 -12.85 22.10 -4.30
CA ASP A 344 -13.41 23.39 -3.91
C ASP A 344 -14.75 23.23 -3.18
N SER A 345 -15.58 22.29 -3.62
CA SER A 345 -16.81 21.91 -2.93
C SER A 345 -16.90 20.40 -2.76
N VAL A 346 -17.35 19.97 -1.59
CA VAL A 346 -17.72 18.58 -1.31
C VAL A 346 -19.22 18.51 -1.08
N LEU A 347 -19.90 17.70 -1.89
CA LEU A 347 -21.26 17.27 -1.68
C LEU A 347 -21.24 15.90 -1.00
N LEU A 348 -21.51 15.89 0.29
CA LEU A 348 -21.49 14.69 1.13
C LEU A 348 -22.88 14.06 1.16
N VAL A 349 -22.99 12.81 0.70
CA VAL A 349 -24.29 12.12 0.56
C VAL A 349 -24.42 11.02 1.60
N GLU A 350 -25.56 11.00 2.32
CA GLU A 350 -25.89 9.96 3.31
C GLU A 350 -24.78 9.70 4.35
N PRO A 351 -24.41 10.69 5.17
CA PRO A 351 -23.29 10.55 6.11
C PRO A 351 -23.48 9.40 7.12
N ALA A 352 -24.72 9.09 7.50
CA ALA A 352 -24.99 7.95 8.39
C ALA A 352 -24.66 6.61 7.73
N ALA A 353 -24.88 6.48 6.42
CA ALA A 353 -24.55 5.28 5.68
C ALA A 353 -23.03 5.13 5.50
N ILE A 354 -22.27 6.24 5.33
CA ILE A 354 -20.81 6.24 5.35
C ILE A 354 -20.29 5.68 6.70
N VAL A 355 -20.86 6.16 7.81
CA VAL A 355 -20.50 5.65 9.14
C VAL A 355 -20.84 4.16 9.29
N ALA A 356 -21.96 3.72 8.72
CA ALA A 356 -22.42 2.33 8.79
C ALA A 356 -21.57 1.34 7.95
N GLU A 357 -20.97 1.79 6.83
CA GLU A 357 -20.06 0.97 6.01
C GLU A 357 -18.77 0.61 6.77
N GLY A 358 -18.33 1.48 7.69
CA GLY A 358 -17.17 1.25 8.55
C GLY A 358 -17.59 0.78 9.94
N ALA A 359 -16.89 -0.19 10.52
CA ALA A 359 -17.16 -0.64 11.89
C ALA A 359 -16.72 0.43 12.92
N GLY A 360 -17.63 0.91 13.77
CA GLY A 360 -17.34 1.74 14.93
C GLY A 360 -16.55 3.03 14.64
N ALA A 361 -15.33 3.15 15.15
CA ALA A 361 -14.47 4.31 14.96
C ALA A 361 -14.05 4.52 13.50
N THR A 362 -13.86 3.44 12.74
CA THR A 362 -13.43 3.50 11.33
C THR A 362 -14.45 4.22 10.46
N GLY A 363 -15.74 3.96 10.64
CA GLY A 363 -16.79 4.66 9.88
C GLY A 363 -16.84 6.17 10.19
N ARG A 364 -16.61 6.56 11.45
CA ARG A 364 -16.52 7.99 11.81
C ARG A 364 -15.26 8.64 11.26
N ARG A 365 -14.13 7.95 11.26
CA ARG A 365 -12.90 8.44 10.59
C ARG A 365 -13.13 8.63 9.09
N ALA A 366 -13.85 7.71 8.44
CA ALA A 366 -14.22 7.85 7.03
C ALA A 366 -15.09 9.11 6.81
N LEU A 367 -16.06 9.36 7.67
CA LEU A 367 -16.87 10.58 7.63
C LEU A 367 -16.01 11.84 7.82
N TYR A 368 -15.11 11.85 8.80
CA TYR A 368 -14.16 12.94 9.03
C TYR A 368 -13.28 13.21 7.79
N VAL A 369 -12.74 12.14 7.18
CA VAL A 369 -11.99 12.25 5.92
C VAL A 369 -12.84 12.90 4.83
N ALA A 370 -14.04 12.41 4.58
CA ALA A 370 -14.93 12.95 3.55
C ALA A 370 -15.23 14.44 3.74
N MET A 371 -15.52 14.84 4.99
CA MET A 371 -15.80 16.25 5.32
C MET A 371 -14.61 17.17 5.10
N THR A 372 -13.40 16.71 5.42
CA THR A 372 -12.17 17.51 5.33
C THR A 372 -11.54 17.54 3.94
N ARG A 373 -12.16 16.92 2.93
CA ARG A 373 -11.70 17.01 1.52
C ARG A 373 -12.02 18.34 0.87
N THR A 374 -12.88 19.16 1.50
CA THR A 374 -13.22 20.46 0.93
C THR A 374 -12.23 21.56 1.31
N THR A 375 -11.99 22.45 0.35
CA THR A 375 -11.20 23.67 0.58
C THR A 375 -12.07 24.93 0.71
N ARG A 376 -13.39 24.87 0.37
CA ARG A 376 -14.26 26.07 0.40
C ARG A 376 -15.66 25.77 0.92
N ARG A 377 -16.36 24.74 0.40
CA ARG A 377 -17.80 24.55 0.62
C ARG A 377 -18.09 23.09 0.98
N LEU A 378 -18.90 22.88 2.01
CA LEU A 378 -19.45 21.57 2.36
C LEU A 378 -20.96 21.60 2.26
N HIS A 379 -21.54 20.70 1.49
CA HIS A 379 -22.98 20.53 1.36
C HIS A 379 -23.36 19.08 1.68
N ILE A 380 -24.23 18.86 2.63
CA ILE A 380 -24.66 17.55 3.10
C ILE A 380 -26.07 17.26 2.58
N VAL A 381 -26.25 16.17 1.85
CA VAL A 381 -27.57 15.71 1.35
C VAL A 381 -27.90 14.37 1.97
N HIS A 382 -29.07 14.26 2.60
CA HIS A 382 -29.49 13.04 3.26
C HIS A 382 -31.02 12.84 3.18
N VAL A 383 -31.44 11.57 3.31
CA VAL A 383 -32.82 11.14 3.48
C VAL A 383 -33.00 10.56 4.89
N GLY A 384 -32.03 9.79 5.33
CA GLY A 384 -32.00 9.19 6.66
C GLY A 384 -31.60 10.18 7.77
N PRO A 385 -31.61 9.73 9.05
CA PRO A 385 -31.15 10.55 10.15
C PRO A 385 -29.67 10.86 10.02
N LEU A 386 -29.26 12.04 10.42
CA LEU A 386 -27.87 12.41 10.53
C LEU A 386 -27.18 11.68 11.70
N PRO A 387 -25.87 11.41 11.60
CA PRO A 387 -25.07 11.00 12.76
C PRO A 387 -25.23 12.00 13.91
N PRO A 388 -25.23 11.53 15.18
CA PRO A 388 -25.45 12.41 16.35
C PRO A 388 -24.51 13.61 16.39
N GLU A 389 -23.29 13.43 15.90
CA GLU A 389 -22.24 14.45 15.87
C GLU A 389 -22.59 15.63 14.94
N LEU A 390 -23.43 15.40 13.92
CA LEU A 390 -23.88 16.41 12.96
C LEU A 390 -25.23 17.06 13.33
N LEU A 391 -26.04 16.45 14.20
CA LEU A 391 -27.38 16.93 14.55
C LEU A 391 -27.37 18.31 15.22
N GLN A 392 -26.35 18.63 16.03
CA GLN A 392 -26.28 19.93 16.72
C GLN A 392 -26.00 21.09 15.75
N ALA A 393 -25.35 20.82 14.65
CA ALA A 393 -25.08 21.81 13.60
C ALA A 393 -26.31 22.08 12.73
N ASP A 394 -27.01 21.03 12.31
CA ASP A 394 -28.25 21.12 11.54
C ASP A 394 -29.33 21.96 12.30
N ALA A 395 -29.47 21.71 13.58
CA ALA A 395 -30.40 22.45 14.43
C ALA A 395 -30.06 23.95 14.56
N ARG A 396 -28.79 24.35 14.49
CA ARG A 396 -28.38 25.76 14.53
C ARG A 396 -28.63 26.48 13.21
N MET A 397 -28.66 25.75 12.09
CA MET A 397 -28.89 26.29 10.75
C MET A 397 -30.35 26.40 10.41
N ALA A 398 -31.22 25.63 11.06
CA ALA A 398 -32.68 25.64 10.84
C ALA A 398 -33.41 26.72 11.62
N GLY A 399 -32.78 27.47 12.53
CA GLY A 399 -33.34 28.58 13.33
C GLY A 399 -32.86 29.93 12.87
#